data_41e6eb7000249473781941c05172dd9c
#
_entry.id   41e6eb7000249473781941c05172dd9c
#
_cell.length_a   1.000
_cell.length_b   1.000
_cell.length_c   1.000
_cell.angle_alpha   90.00
_cell.angle_beta   90.00
_cell.angle_gamma   90.00
#
_symmetry.space_group_name_H-M   'P 1'
#
loop_
_entity.id
_entity.type
_entity.pdbx_description
1 polymer ?
#
loop_
_entity_poly.entity_id
_entity_poly.type
_entity_poly.pdbx_seq_one_letter_code
_entity_poly.pdbx_strand_id
1 'polypeptide(L)'
;MWAFACGAVSSGQSLDEHWLLILSGIVLAGPMVCACSQAVNDWFDRHVDAINEPQRPIPSGRIPGHWGLYIAIIWTLLSMLWAWQLGTWAFRATLLALVLAWAYSAPPFRLKKDGWIGNAACALSYEGLAWITGAAVMLGGAMPDAHIITLALLYSLAAHGIMTLNDFKAIECDRQMGIWSLPVQLGVKGAAGTACWVMLLPQFVVVALLLFWGLLPYAVAVLLLIYAQTPLMMRFMRDPVGRALSLSAFGVPLLVAGMMVSAFAWRNAPQHVLTSQANAIPFSFSIAQSLQEQSHAKLDL
;
A
#
# COMPACT_ATOMS: atom_id res chain seq x y z
N MET A 1 -0.48 -0.45 -8.80
CA MET A 1 -1.45 0.12 -9.75
C MET A 1 -2.90 -0.14 -9.35
N TRP A 2 -3.26 -1.35 -8.91
CA TRP A 2 -4.65 -1.64 -8.47
C TRP A 2 -5.12 -0.77 -7.30
N ALA A 3 -4.31 -0.67 -6.23
CA ALA A 3 -4.63 0.17 -5.08
C ALA A 3 -4.77 1.66 -5.46
N PHE A 4 -3.97 2.15 -6.40
CA PHE A 4 -4.16 3.48 -6.98
C PHE A 4 -5.55 3.62 -7.63
N ALA A 5 -5.98 2.63 -8.41
CA ALA A 5 -7.32 2.62 -9.01
C ALA A 5 -8.43 2.61 -7.94
N CYS A 6 -8.26 1.84 -6.85
CA CYS A 6 -9.17 1.90 -5.70
C CYS A 6 -9.25 3.31 -5.09
N GLY A 7 -8.11 4.00 -4.98
CA GLY A 7 -8.05 5.39 -4.54
C GLY A 7 -8.80 6.33 -5.47
N ALA A 8 -8.56 6.22 -6.77
CA ALA A 8 -9.25 7.03 -7.77
C ALA A 8 -10.77 6.81 -7.74
N VAL A 9 -11.22 5.56 -7.62
CA VAL A 9 -12.65 5.23 -7.50
C VAL A 9 -13.25 5.80 -6.23
N SER A 10 -12.60 5.61 -5.07
CA SER A 10 -13.11 6.06 -3.78
C SER A 10 -13.17 7.58 -3.62
N SER A 11 -12.46 8.35 -4.46
CA SER A 11 -12.52 9.82 -4.47
C SER A 11 -13.90 10.40 -4.80
N GLY A 12 -14.79 9.61 -5.43
CA GLY A 12 -16.09 10.07 -5.89
C GLY A 12 -16.09 10.90 -7.17
N GLN A 13 -14.90 11.27 -7.69
CA GLN A 13 -14.76 12.11 -8.88
C GLN A 13 -15.11 11.35 -10.18
N SER A 14 -15.50 12.09 -11.23
CA SER A 14 -15.76 11.52 -12.57
C SER A 14 -14.48 10.90 -13.13
N LEU A 15 -14.53 9.60 -13.43
CA LEU A 15 -13.38 8.88 -13.98
C LEU A 15 -13.15 9.23 -15.45
N ASP A 16 -14.24 9.44 -16.19
CA ASP A 16 -14.20 9.71 -17.63
C ASP A 16 -13.59 11.08 -17.95
N GLU A 17 -13.91 12.09 -17.13
CA GLU A 17 -13.36 13.45 -17.28
C GLU A 17 -11.88 13.52 -16.87
N HIS A 18 -11.42 12.62 -15.99
CA HIS A 18 -10.08 12.64 -15.43
C HIS A 18 -9.18 11.50 -15.89
N TRP A 19 -9.49 10.85 -17.02
CA TRP A 19 -8.75 9.67 -17.49
C TRP A 19 -7.25 9.92 -17.71
N LEU A 20 -6.86 11.11 -18.20
CA LEU A 20 -5.44 11.48 -18.35
C LEU A 20 -4.74 11.60 -16.99
N LEU A 21 -5.43 12.13 -15.99
CA LEU A 21 -4.92 12.26 -14.62
C LEU A 21 -4.74 10.88 -13.98
N ILE A 22 -5.71 9.98 -14.20
CA ILE A 22 -5.63 8.58 -13.76
C ILE A 22 -4.45 7.88 -14.45
N LEU A 23 -4.30 8.03 -15.75
CA LEU A 23 -3.17 7.45 -16.49
C LEU A 23 -1.83 7.98 -15.97
N SER A 24 -1.73 9.29 -15.75
CA SER A 24 -0.54 9.94 -15.16
C SER A 24 -0.19 9.36 -13.78
N GLY A 25 -1.19 9.16 -12.93
CA GLY A 25 -0.99 8.55 -11.61
C GLY A 25 -0.65 7.05 -11.66
N ILE A 26 -1.20 6.30 -12.63
CA ILE A 26 -0.81 4.90 -12.87
C ILE A 26 0.68 4.83 -13.30
N VAL A 27 1.12 5.75 -14.16
CA VAL A 27 2.53 5.86 -14.55
C VAL A 27 3.40 6.19 -13.34
N LEU A 28 2.95 7.12 -12.47
CA LEU A 28 3.66 7.40 -11.22
C LEU A 28 3.78 6.17 -10.33
N ALA A 29 2.67 5.50 -10.02
CA ALA A 29 2.65 4.38 -9.07
C ALA A 29 3.39 3.13 -9.60
N GLY A 30 3.28 2.84 -10.89
CA GLY A 30 3.90 1.68 -11.54
C GLY A 30 5.31 1.96 -12.07
N PRO A 31 5.45 2.45 -13.33
CA PRO A 31 6.74 2.64 -13.97
C PRO A 31 7.71 3.56 -13.23
N MET A 32 7.21 4.49 -12.43
CA MET A 32 8.08 5.42 -11.71
C MET A 32 8.45 4.87 -10.31
N VAL A 33 7.51 4.77 -9.39
CA VAL A 33 7.79 4.41 -7.98
C VAL A 33 8.11 2.93 -7.83
N CYS A 34 7.34 2.03 -8.44
CA CYS A 34 7.59 0.60 -8.34
C CYS A 34 8.90 0.21 -9.02
N ALA A 35 9.21 0.72 -10.22
CA ALA A 35 10.48 0.45 -10.87
C ALA A 35 11.66 1.07 -10.11
N CYS A 36 11.48 2.26 -9.49
CA CYS A 36 12.48 2.84 -8.60
C CYS A 36 12.80 1.88 -7.45
N SER A 37 11.78 1.34 -6.77
CA SER A 37 11.98 0.39 -5.66
C SER A 37 12.74 -0.87 -6.10
N GLN A 38 12.47 -1.37 -7.31
CA GLN A 38 13.20 -2.51 -7.87
C GLN A 38 14.67 -2.14 -8.17
N ALA A 39 14.92 -0.98 -8.80
CA ALA A 39 16.28 -0.54 -9.10
C ALA A 39 17.12 -0.35 -7.82
N VAL A 40 16.52 0.21 -6.75
CA VAL A 40 17.16 0.31 -5.42
C VAL A 40 17.45 -1.09 -4.87
N ASN A 41 16.49 -2.00 -4.93
CA ASN A 41 16.67 -3.37 -4.46
C ASN A 41 17.79 -4.09 -5.21
N ASP A 42 17.75 -4.09 -6.54
CA ASP A 42 18.76 -4.76 -7.39
C ASP A 42 20.17 -4.20 -7.16
N TRP A 43 20.29 -2.89 -6.92
CA TRP A 43 21.60 -2.32 -6.60
C TRP A 43 22.16 -2.81 -5.27
N PHE A 44 21.35 -2.79 -4.21
CA PHE A 44 21.82 -3.20 -2.88
C PHE A 44 21.96 -4.71 -2.73
N ASP A 45 21.26 -5.51 -3.55
CA ASP A 45 21.34 -6.97 -3.56
C ASP A 45 22.31 -7.53 -4.60
N ARG A 46 22.94 -6.70 -5.43
CA ARG A 46 23.78 -7.14 -6.55
C ARG A 46 24.83 -8.22 -6.22
N HIS A 47 25.36 -8.23 -4.99
CA HIS A 47 26.32 -9.23 -4.53
C HIS A 47 25.66 -10.57 -4.22
N VAL A 48 24.46 -10.55 -3.68
CA VAL A 48 23.63 -11.72 -3.40
C VAL A 48 23.07 -12.29 -4.70
N ASP A 49 22.56 -11.41 -5.56
CA ASP A 49 22.01 -11.77 -6.87
C ASP A 49 23.10 -12.35 -7.80
N ALA A 50 24.36 -11.95 -7.66
CA ALA A 50 25.47 -12.57 -8.41
C ALA A 50 25.62 -14.08 -8.14
N ILE A 51 25.16 -14.55 -6.98
CA ILE A 51 25.17 -15.97 -6.61
C ILE A 51 23.86 -16.64 -7.01
N ASN A 52 22.71 -16.01 -6.65
CA ASN A 52 21.39 -16.64 -6.76
C ASN A 52 20.74 -16.45 -8.14
N GLU A 53 20.96 -15.30 -8.77
CA GLU A 53 20.33 -14.90 -10.03
C GLU A 53 21.33 -14.16 -10.95
N PRO A 54 22.44 -14.81 -11.36
CA PRO A 54 23.53 -14.18 -12.11
C PRO A 54 23.11 -13.58 -13.46
N GLN A 55 21.95 -13.98 -13.98
CA GLN A 55 21.38 -13.45 -15.22
C GLN A 55 20.69 -12.08 -15.06
N ARG A 56 20.50 -11.56 -13.83
CA ARG A 56 19.95 -10.22 -13.60
C ARG A 56 20.81 -9.14 -14.24
N PRO A 57 20.24 -7.97 -14.61
CA PRO A 57 20.95 -6.94 -15.37
C PRO A 57 22.24 -6.44 -14.74
N ILE A 58 22.28 -6.25 -13.43
CA ILE A 58 23.49 -5.75 -12.72
C ILE A 58 24.53 -6.85 -12.54
N PRO A 59 24.22 -8.02 -11.95
CA PRO A 59 25.18 -9.10 -11.81
C PRO A 59 25.77 -9.61 -13.13
N SER A 60 24.97 -9.67 -14.19
CA SER A 60 25.43 -10.11 -15.53
C SER A 60 26.33 -9.11 -16.25
N GLY A 61 26.53 -7.91 -15.69
CA GLY A 61 27.31 -6.84 -16.34
C GLY A 61 26.60 -6.08 -17.45
N ARG A 62 25.33 -6.39 -17.77
CA ARG A 62 24.53 -5.59 -18.73
C ARG A 62 24.33 -4.15 -18.28
N ILE A 63 24.30 -3.94 -16.95
CA ILE A 63 24.34 -2.61 -16.32
C ILE A 63 25.67 -2.52 -15.55
N PRO A 64 26.74 -1.95 -16.14
CA PRO A 64 28.08 -1.99 -15.56
C PRO A 64 28.29 -0.93 -14.49
N GLY A 65 29.27 -1.15 -13.61
CA GLY A 65 29.75 -0.18 -12.63
C GLY A 65 28.65 0.31 -11.67
N HIS A 66 28.53 1.62 -11.53
CA HIS A 66 27.56 2.24 -10.62
C HIS A 66 26.24 2.66 -11.30
N TRP A 67 26.02 2.26 -12.55
CA TRP A 67 24.81 2.66 -13.29
C TRP A 67 23.51 2.21 -12.62
N GLY A 68 23.49 1.05 -11.95
CA GLY A 68 22.32 0.64 -11.17
C GLY A 68 21.93 1.65 -10.08
N LEU A 69 22.93 2.20 -9.38
CA LEU A 69 22.70 3.26 -8.38
C LEU A 69 22.24 4.57 -9.02
N TYR A 70 22.88 4.98 -10.12
CA TYR A 70 22.49 6.21 -10.83
C TYR A 70 21.07 6.11 -11.37
N ILE A 71 20.66 4.99 -11.92
CA ILE A 71 19.29 4.73 -12.35
C ILE A 71 18.34 4.88 -11.17
N ALA A 72 18.63 4.26 -10.01
CA ALA A 72 17.79 4.36 -8.82
C ALA A 72 17.64 5.82 -8.35
N ILE A 73 18.73 6.61 -8.33
CA ILE A 73 18.70 8.03 -7.95
C ILE A 73 17.90 8.85 -8.95
N ILE A 74 18.16 8.69 -10.25
CA ILE A 74 17.46 9.45 -11.30
C ILE A 74 15.96 9.12 -11.26
N TRP A 75 15.59 7.84 -11.13
CA TRP A 75 14.19 7.42 -11.04
C TRP A 75 13.50 7.95 -9.78
N THR A 76 14.22 8.05 -8.66
CA THR A 76 13.73 8.71 -7.44
C THR A 76 13.38 10.18 -7.71
N LEU A 77 14.32 10.94 -8.31
CA LEU A 77 14.14 12.35 -8.59
C LEU A 77 13.01 12.60 -9.61
N LEU A 78 12.94 11.79 -10.65
CA LEU A 78 11.87 11.86 -11.64
C LEU A 78 10.51 11.54 -11.04
N SER A 79 10.43 10.53 -10.17
CA SER A 79 9.19 10.17 -9.44
C SER A 79 8.73 11.32 -8.54
N MET A 80 9.65 11.97 -7.82
CA MET A 80 9.34 13.13 -6.98
C MET A 80 8.85 14.32 -7.81
N LEU A 81 9.53 14.62 -8.94
CA LEU A 81 9.14 15.70 -9.83
C LEU A 81 7.75 15.45 -10.43
N TRP A 82 7.48 14.21 -10.85
CA TRP A 82 6.18 13.83 -11.38
C TRP A 82 5.08 13.95 -10.34
N ALA A 83 5.32 13.44 -9.12
CA ALA A 83 4.37 13.53 -8.02
C ALA A 83 4.06 14.97 -7.59
N TRP A 84 5.07 15.86 -7.67
CA TRP A 84 4.90 17.30 -7.40
C TRP A 84 3.84 17.92 -8.31
N GLN A 85 3.83 17.55 -9.60
CA GLN A 85 2.83 18.03 -10.57
C GLN A 85 1.41 17.53 -10.28
N LEU A 86 1.28 16.41 -9.56
CA LEU A 86 -0.01 15.80 -9.22
C LEU A 86 -0.60 16.29 -7.88
N GLY A 87 0.11 17.18 -7.19
CA GLY A 87 -0.37 17.88 -6.01
C GLY A 87 0.23 17.44 -4.68
N THR A 88 -0.08 18.21 -3.64
CA THR A 88 0.65 18.15 -2.35
C THR A 88 0.57 16.79 -1.66
N TRP A 89 -0.59 16.18 -1.56
CA TRP A 89 -0.73 14.88 -0.87
C TRP A 89 -0.29 13.70 -1.72
N ALA A 90 -0.42 13.81 -3.06
CA ALA A 90 0.19 12.84 -3.98
C ALA A 90 1.73 12.85 -3.82
N PHE A 91 2.33 14.03 -3.74
CA PHE A 91 3.76 14.19 -3.49
C PHE A 91 4.19 13.62 -2.12
N ARG A 92 3.46 13.94 -1.04
CA ARG A 92 3.79 13.45 0.31
C ARG A 92 3.73 11.92 0.41
N ALA A 93 2.67 11.32 -0.14
CA ALA A 93 2.52 9.86 -0.16
C ALA A 93 3.62 9.19 -1.00
N THR A 94 3.94 9.76 -2.18
CA THR A 94 5.03 9.27 -3.03
C THR A 94 6.40 9.41 -2.35
N LEU A 95 6.67 10.54 -1.70
CA LEU A 95 7.91 10.76 -0.95
C LEU A 95 8.08 9.70 0.14
N LEU A 96 7.03 9.42 0.92
CA LEU A 96 7.07 8.39 1.95
C LEU A 96 7.30 6.99 1.33
N ALA A 97 6.64 6.66 0.21
CA ALA A 97 6.85 5.40 -0.49
C ALA A 97 8.31 5.24 -0.98
N LEU A 98 8.90 6.30 -1.51
CA LEU A 98 10.31 6.31 -1.94
C LEU A 98 11.27 6.16 -0.74
N VAL A 99 11.02 6.87 0.36
CA VAL A 99 11.79 6.72 1.61
C VAL A 99 11.73 5.26 2.11
N LEU A 100 10.55 4.66 2.11
CA LEU A 100 10.39 3.25 2.49
C LEU A 100 11.10 2.31 1.51
N ALA A 101 11.07 2.57 0.20
CA ALA A 101 11.76 1.78 -0.81
C ALA A 101 13.28 1.79 -0.61
N TRP A 102 13.87 2.97 -0.31
CA TRP A 102 15.28 3.05 0.02
C TRP A 102 15.60 2.40 1.36
N ALA A 103 14.84 2.68 2.41
CA ALA A 103 15.02 2.08 3.73
C ALA A 103 14.88 0.55 3.71
N TYR A 104 14.03 0.02 2.83
CA TYR A 104 13.83 -1.42 2.67
C TYR A 104 15.12 -2.15 2.28
N SER A 105 15.93 -1.57 1.39
CA SER A 105 17.12 -2.23 0.84
C SER A 105 18.44 -1.63 1.30
N ALA A 106 18.51 -0.31 1.54
CA ALA A 106 19.75 0.41 1.83
C ALA A 106 20.17 0.31 3.30
N PRO A 107 21.49 0.16 3.59
CA PRO A 107 22.01 0.38 4.94
C PRO A 107 21.77 1.84 5.39
N PRO A 108 21.62 2.11 6.69
CA PRO A 108 21.73 1.17 7.81
C PRO A 108 20.46 0.38 8.09
N PHE A 109 19.32 0.79 7.52
CA PHE A 109 18.01 0.25 7.91
C PHE A 109 17.80 -1.17 7.39
N ARG A 110 17.88 -1.39 6.08
CA ARG A 110 17.62 -2.69 5.42
C ARG A 110 16.40 -3.41 6.01
N LEU A 111 15.22 -2.73 6.01
CA LEU A 111 14.00 -3.20 6.66
C LEU A 111 13.61 -4.63 6.25
N LYS A 112 13.98 -5.05 5.04
CA LYS A 112 13.76 -6.41 4.53
C LYS A 112 14.41 -7.52 5.34
N LYS A 113 15.37 -7.18 6.23
CA LYS A 113 15.98 -8.18 7.12
C LYS A 113 15.04 -8.66 8.21
N ASP A 114 13.98 -7.93 8.51
CA ASP A 114 12.95 -8.29 9.46
C ASP A 114 11.60 -8.48 8.77
N GLY A 115 11.00 -9.66 8.90
CA GLY A 115 9.77 -10.01 8.21
C GLY A 115 8.56 -9.17 8.64
N TRP A 116 8.51 -8.67 9.88
CA TRP A 116 7.42 -7.80 10.31
C TRP A 116 7.54 -6.41 9.70
N ILE A 117 8.70 -5.79 9.85
CA ILE A 117 8.92 -4.41 9.41
C ILE A 117 9.03 -4.34 7.89
N GLY A 118 9.72 -5.29 7.27
CA GLY A 118 9.87 -5.37 5.81
C GLY A 118 8.52 -5.55 5.11
N ASN A 119 7.72 -6.54 5.56
CA ASN A 119 6.41 -6.79 4.98
C ASN A 119 5.45 -5.62 5.23
N ALA A 120 5.52 -4.95 6.41
CA ALA A 120 4.75 -3.75 6.69
C ALA A 120 5.12 -2.58 5.77
N ALA A 121 6.41 -2.35 5.53
CA ALA A 121 6.88 -1.30 4.62
C ALA A 121 6.42 -1.55 3.17
N CYS A 122 6.51 -2.79 2.69
CA CYS A 122 6.00 -3.19 1.38
C CYS A 122 4.48 -3.00 1.30
N ALA A 123 3.72 -3.55 2.24
CA ALA A 123 2.28 -3.49 2.27
C ALA A 123 1.76 -2.04 2.31
N LEU A 124 2.36 -1.19 3.15
CA LEU A 124 2.03 0.23 3.21
C LEU A 124 2.32 0.93 1.88
N SER A 125 3.45 0.65 1.26
CA SER A 125 3.86 1.30 0.00
C SER A 125 2.98 0.88 -1.17
N TYR A 126 2.74 -0.43 -1.33
CA TYR A 126 2.02 -0.97 -2.49
C TYR A 126 0.51 -0.80 -2.41
N GLU A 127 -0.06 -0.81 -1.20
CA GLU A 127 -1.51 -0.73 -1.02
C GLU A 127 -1.93 0.61 -0.40
N GLY A 128 -1.45 0.96 0.80
CA GLY A 128 -1.91 2.14 1.53
C GLY A 128 -1.56 3.44 0.83
N LEU A 129 -0.26 3.68 0.58
CA LEU A 129 0.21 4.92 -0.04
C LEU A 129 -0.23 5.05 -1.50
N ALA A 130 -0.30 3.93 -2.23
CA ALA A 130 -0.82 3.93 -3.59
C ALA A 130 -2.31 4.30 -3.63
N TRP A 131 -3.13 3.78 -2.71
CA TRP A 131 -4.55 4.16 -2.58
C TRP A 131 -4.69 5.64 -2.23
N ILE A 132 -3.99 6.12 -1.21
CA ILE A 132 -3.99 7.53 -0.80
C ILE A 132 -3.57 8.43 -1.96
N THR A 133 -2.52 8.04 -2.71
CA THR A 133 -2.06 8.78 -3.90
C THR A 133 -3.16 8.85 -4.96
N GLY A 134 -3.84 7.73 -5.24
CA GLY A 134 -4.92 7.68 -6.23
C GLY A 134 -6.07 8.63 -5.87
N ALA A 135 -6.51 8.62 -4.61
CA ALA A 135 -7.55 9.52 -4.14
C ALA A 135 -7.08 10.98 -4.15
N ALA A 136 -5.86 11.27 -3.67
CA ALA A 136 -5.31 12.63 -3.63
C ALA A 136 -5.17 13.25 -5.03
N VAL A 137 -4.71 12.47 -6.01
CA VAL A 137 -4.60 12.90 -7.41
C VAL A 137 -5.96 13.34 -7.94
N MET A 138 -7.00 12.54 -7.73
CA MET A 138 -8.36 12.85 -8.17
C MET A 138 -8.97 14.06 -7.45
N LEU A 139 -8.52 14.33 -6.23
CA LEU A 139 -8.96 15.47 -5.40
C LEU A 139 -8.12 16.73 -5.62
N GLY A 140 -7.39 16.85 -6.73
CA GLY A 140 -6.55 18.00 -7.04
C GLY A 140 -5.38 18.18 -6.08
N GLY A 141 -4.88 17.09 -5.50
CA GLY A 141 -3.77 17.10 -4.55
C GLY A 141 -4.18 17.34 -3.10
N ALA A 142 -5.48 17.42 -2.80
CA ALA A 142 -6.00 17.53 -1.45
C ALA A 142 -5.87 16.22 -0.66
N MET A 143 -5.94 16.30 0.66
CA MET A 143 -5.96 15.13 1.54
C MET A 143 -7.28 14.36 1.36
N PRO A 144 -7.23 13.04 1.11
CA PRO A 144 -8.43 12.22 1.13
C PRO A 144 -9.11 12.23 2.52
N ASP A 145 -10.41 11.99 2.54
CA ASP A 145 -11.15 11.90 3.80
C ASP A 145 -10.72 10.70 4.66
N ALA A 146 -11.11 10.74 5.95
CA ALA A 146 -10.71 9.73 6.92
C ALA A 146 -11.19 8.31 6.59
N HIS A 147 -12.31 8.15 5.87
CA HIS A 147 -12.83 6.82 5.50
C HIS A 147 -11.97 6.19 4.41
N ILE A 148 -11.58 6.98 3.41
CA ILE A 148 -10.65 6.55 2.35
C ILE A 148 -9.32 6.12 2.97
N ILE A 149 -8.78 6.93 3.89
CA ILE A 149 -7.53 6.62 4.59
C ILE A 149 -7.69 5.35 5.44
N THR A 150 -8.81 5.21 6.15
CA THR A 150 -9.09 4.03 6.98
C THR A 150 -9.15 2.76 6.13
N LEU A 151 -9.86 2.77 5.00
CA LEU A 151 -9.90 1.64 4.07
C LEU A 151 -8.50 1.32 3.51
N ALA A 152 -7.75 2.33 3.08
CA ALA A 152 -6.39 2.18 2.57
C ALA A 152 -5.46 1.52 3.61
N LEU A 153 -5.52 1.95 4.87
CA LEU A 153 -4.70 1.39 5.95
C LEU A 153 -5.13 -0.03 6.36
N LEU A 154 -6.43 -0.33 6.40
CA LEU A 154 -6.91 -1.67 6.70
C LEU A 154 -6.50 -2.67 5.62
N TYR A 155 -6.63 -2.33 4.35
CA TYR A 155 -6.16 -3.18 3.26
C TYR A 155 -4.64 -3.26 3.18
N SER A 156 -3.93 -2.20 3.56
CA SER A 156 -2.48 -2.23 3.75
C SER A 156 -2.08 -3.26 4.83
N LEU A 157 -2.80 -3.27 5.95
CA LEU A 157 -2.57 -4.27 7.00
C LEU A 157 -2.86 -5.69 6.48
N ALA A 158 -3.94 -5.89 5.72
CA ALA A 158 -4.22 -7.18 5.10
C ALA A 158 -3.11 -7.60 4.11
N ALA A 159 -2.56 -6.67 3.36
CA ALA A 159 -1.47 -6.91 2.42
C ALA A 159 -0.16 -7.35 3.09
N HIS A 160 0.07 -7.04 4.35
CA HIS A 160 1.19 -7.62 5.12
C HIS A 160 1.14 -9.14 5.12
N GLY A 161 -0.06 -9.74 5.27
CA GLY A 161 -0.24 -11.19 5.14
C GLY A 161 0.09 -11.70 3.73
N ILE A 162 -0.25 -10.93 2.68
CA ILE A 162 0.14 -11.25 1.28
C ILE A 162 1.66 -11.27 1.13
N MET A 163 2.36 -10.28 1.67
CA MET A 163 3.84 -10.22 1.60
C MET A 163 4.46 -11.44 2.25
N THR A 164 3.91 -11.89 3.38
CA THR A 164 4.37 -13.11 4.09
C THR A 164 4.30 -14.36 3.22
N LEU A 165 3.36 -14.46 2.26
CA LEU A 165 3.28 -15.63 1.37
C LEU A 165 4.52 -15.80 0.49
N ASN A 166 5.21 -14.70 0.16
CA ASN A 166 6.44 -14.74 -0.62
C ASN A 166 7.61 -15.34 0.15
N ASP A 167 7.60 -15.23 1.48
CA ASP A 167 8.69 -15.71 2.34
C ASP A 167 8.78 -17.25 2.36
N PHE A 168 7.65 -17.95 2.11
CA PHE A 168 7.63 -19.42 2.16
C PHE A 168 8.48 -20.12 1.11
N LYS A 169 8.81 -19.46 0.01
CA LYS A 169 9.70 -20.00 -1.03
C LYS A 169 11.18 -19.81 -0.73
N ALA A 170 11.53 -18.94 0.23
CA ALA A 170 12.90 -18.51 0.48
C ALA A 170 13.44 -18.89 1.87
N ILE A 171 12.74 -19.69 2.66
CA ILE A 171 13.02 -19.96 4.09
C ILE A 171 14.48 -20.35 4.34
N GLU A 172 15.01 -21.28 3.56
CA GLU A 172 16.38 -21.76 3.74
C GLU A 172 17.41 -20.70 3.33
N CYS A 173 17.16 -20.00 2.21
CA CYS A 173 17.99 -18.89 1.76
C CYS A 173 17.98 -17.74 2.79
N ASP A 174 16.83 -17.37 3.30
CA ASP A 174 16.67 -16.33 4.32
C ASP A 174 17.48 -16.66 5.58
N ARG A 175 17.39 -17.91 6.04
CA ARG A 175 18.16 -18.38 7.21
C ARG A 175 19.68 -18.26 6.98
N GLN A 176 20.17 -18.68 5.81
CA GLN A 176 21.60 -18.61 5.48
C GLN A 176 22.09 -17.16 5.34
N MET A 177 21.23 -16.26 4.88
CA MET A 177 21.57 -14.86 4.66
C MET A 177 21.31 -13.96 5.89
N GLY A 178 20.86 -14.54 7.00
CA GLY A 178 20.52 -13.78 8.21
C GLY A 178 19.33 -12.84 8.03
N ILE A 179 18.38 -13.24 7.17
CA ILE A 179 17.08 -12.57 7.01
C ILE A 179 16.09 -13.25 7.95
N TRP A 180 15.47 -12.46 8.80
CA TRP A 180 14.48 -12.90 9.77
C TRP A 180 13.07 -12.76 9.19
N SER A 181 12.79 -13.47 8.09
CA SER A 181 11.44 -13.56 7.54
C SER A 181 10.48 -14.24 8.53
N LEU A 182 9.16 -14.04 8.39
CA LEU A 182 8.19 -14.60 9.34
C LEU A 182 8.27 -16.13 9.47
N PRO A 183 8.43 -16.91 8.37
CA PRO A 183 8.65 -18.35 8.50
C PRO A 183 9.94 -18.74 9.25
N VAL A 184 10.99 -17.91 9.19
CA VAL A 184 12.24 -18.12 9.95
C VAL A 184 12.02 -17.82 11.44
N GLN A 185 11.28 -16.75 11.76
CA GLN A 185 11.02 -16.31 13.15
C GLN A 185 10.01 -17.20 13.87
N LEU A 186 8.87 -17.49 13.23
CA LEU A 186 7.70 -18.14 13.85
C LEU A 186 7.58 -19.62 13.49
N GLY A 187 8.47 -20.12 12.63
CA GLY A 187 8.32 -21.43 11.99
C GLY A 187 7.20 -21.42 10.94
N VAL A 188 7.20 -22.44 10.09
CA VAL A 188 6.30 -22.56 8.93
C VAL A 188 4.82 -22.45 9.32
N LYS A 189 4.40 -23.19 10.36
CA LYS A 189 2.99 -23.20 10.80
C LYS A 189 2.57 -21.89 11.47
N GLY A 190 3.45 -21.31 12.30
CA GLY A 190 3.18 -20.04 12.96
C GLY A 190 3.03 -18.90 11.96
N ALA A 191 3.95 -18.80 11.00
CA ALA A 191 3.89 -17.81 9.94
C ALA A 191 2.66 -17.97 9.05
N ALA A 192 2.26 -19.21 8.73
CA ALA A 192 1.04 -19.46 7.95
C ALA A 192 -0.21 -18.98 8.69
N GLY A 193 -0.32 -19.29 9.99
CA GLY A 193 -1.42 -18.80 10.82
C GLY A 193 -1.45 -17.27 10.88
N THR A 194 -0.30 -16.65 11.13
CA THR A 194 -0.16 -15.19 11.15
C THR A 194 -0.58 -14.56 9.82
N ALA A 195 -0.09 -15.08 8.69
CA ALA A 195 -0.46 -14.58 7.37
C ALA A 195 -1.98 -14.62 7.15
N CYS A 196 -2.63 -15.76 7.45
CA CYS A 196 -4.08 -15.87 7.30
C CYS A 196 -4.85 -14.90 8.21
N TRP A 197 -4.46 -14.77 9.49
CA TRP A 197 -5.14 -13.87 10.42
C TRP A 197 -4.95 -12.40 10.04
N VAL A 198 -3.74 -12.01 9.65
CA VAL A 198 -3.44 -10.64 9.22
C VAL A 198 -4.17 -10.31 7.92
N MET A 199 -4.41 -11.27 7.04
CA MET A 199 -5.26 -11.08 5.86
C MET A 199 -6.75 -10.95 6.22
N LEU A 200 -7.26 -11.74 7.16
CA LEU A 200 -8.70 -11.84 7.46
C LEU A 200 -9.20 -10.73 8.39
N LEU A 201 -8.50 -10.46 9.50
CA LEU A 201 -8.99 -9.52 10.52
C LEU A 201 -9.30 -8.12 9.96
N PRO A 202 -8.42 -7.49 9.16
CA PRO A 202 -8.74 -6.18 8.59
C PRO A 202 -9.95 -6.23 7.66
N GLN A 203 -10.14 -7.31 6.90
CA GLN A 203 -11.32 -7.47 6.03
C GLN A 203 -12.62 -7.56 6.86
N PHE A 204 -12.61 -8.26 7.99
CA PHE A 204 -13.76 -8.27 8.90
C PHE A 204 -14.04 -6.90 9.51
N VAL A 205 -12.99 -6.14 9.84
CA VAL A 205 -13.16 -4.73 10.27
C VAL A 205 -13.78 -3.90 9.16
N VAL A 206 -13.34 -4.07 7.90
CA VAL A 206 -13.96 -3.40 6.74
C VAL A 206 -15.44 -3.77 6.63
N VAL A 207 -15.81 -5.05 6.74
CA VAL A 207 -17.22 -5.48 6.75
C VAL A 207 -18.01 -4.76 7.85
N ALA A 208 -17.47 -4.72 9.07
CA ALA A 208 -18.13 -4.04 10.20
C ALA A 208 -18.29 -2.54 9.94
N LEU A 209 -17.29 -1.86 9.38
CA LEU A 209 -17.36 -0.46 9.00
C LEU A 209 -18.38 -0.21 7.90
N LEU A 210 -18.41 -1.04 6.86
CA LEU A 210 -19.40 -0.94 5.78
C LEU A 210 -20.84 -1.10 6.31
N LEU A 211 -21.07 -2.03 7.27
CA LEU A 211 -22.36 -2.17 7.96
C LEU A 211 -22.69 -0.94 8.78
N PHE A 212 -21.74 -0.42 9.56
CA PHE A 212 -21.91 0.78 10.37
C PHE A 212 -22.23 2.02 9.52
N TRP A 213 -21.65 2.12 8.32
CA TRP A 213 -21.93 3.19 7.35
C TRP A 213 -23.23 2.97 6.55
N GLY A 214 -24.00 1.91 6.83
CA GLY A 214 -25.24 1.60 6.13
C GLY A 214 -25.07 1.04 4.72
N LEU A 215 -23.88 0.56 4.37
CA LEU A 215 -23.50 0.06 3.04
C LEU A 215 -23.64 -1.46 2.95
N LEU A 216 -24.80 -1.99 3.39
CA LEU A 216 -25.08 -3.43 3.51
C LEU A 216 -24.76 -4.25 2.25
N PRO A 217 -25.12 -3.86 1.00
CA PRO A 217 -24.82 -4.69 -0.18
C PRO A 217 -23.33 -4.92 -0.37
N TYR A 218 -22.52 -3.90 -0.11
CA TYR A 218 -21.06 -3.97 -0.24
C TYR A 218 -20.43 -4.79 0.90
N ALA A 219 -20.96 -4.65 2.12
CA ALA A 219 -20.54 -5.47 3.25
C ALA A 219 -20.76 -6.96 2.97
N VAL A 220 -21.93 -7.31 2.43
CA VAL A 220 -22.26 -8.68 2.00
C VAL A 220 -21.32 -9.15 0.89
N ALA A 221 -21.02 -8.31 -0.10
CA ALA A 221 -20.10 -8.66 -1.18
C ALA A 221 -18.68 -8.95 -0.65
N VAL A 222 -18.14 -8.11 0.25
CA VAL A 222 -16.83 -8.35 0.88
C VAL A 222 -16.87 -9.65 1.72
N LEU A 223 -17.94 -9.88 2.47
CA LEU A 223 -18.10 -11.11 3.26
C LEU A 223 -18.12 -12.37 2.40
N LEU A 224 -18.77 -12.34 1.25
CA LEU A 224 -18.76 -13.46 0.28
C LEU A 224 -17.35 -13.70 -0.29
N LEU A 225 -16.58 -12.65 -0.55
CA LEU A 225 -15.19 -12.77 -0.97
C LEU A 225 -14.31 -13.38 0.13
N ILE A 226 -14.49 -12.99 1.38
CA ILE A 226 -13.82 -13.60 2.55
C ILE A 226 -14.19 -15.09 2.64
N TYR A 227 -15.47 -15.42 2.50
CA TYR A 227 -15.93 -16.81 2.51
C TYR A 227 -15.25 -17.64 1.41
N ALA A 228 -15.16 -17.10 0.20
CA ALA A 228 -14.47 -17.74 -0.92
C ALA A 228 -12.95 -17.92 -0.70
N GLN A 229 -12.29 -17.04 0.08
CA GLN A 229 -10.89 -17.19 0.47
C GLN A 229 -10.66 -18.32 1.48
N THR A 230 -11.62 -18.58 2.35
CA THR A 230 -11.47 -19.50 3.50
C THR A 230 -10.98 -20.89 3.10
N PRO A 231 -11.54 -21.58 2.08
CA PRO A 231 -11.06 -22.90 1.67
C PRO A 231 -9.62 -22.90 1.17
N LEU A 232 -9.19 -21.79 0.51
CA LEU A 232 -7.82 -21.65 0.02
C LEU A 232 -6.84 -21.48 1.19
N MET A 233 -7.21 -20.66 2.17
CA MET A 233 -6.45 -20.47 3.41
C MET A 233 -6.36 -21.77 4.23
N MET A 234 -7.45 -22.53 4.34
CA MET A 234 -7.43 -23.82 5.01
C MET A 234 -6.50 -24.83 4.33
N ARG A 235 -6.46 -24.84 3.00
CA ARG A 235 -5.51 -25.69 2.24
C ARG A 235 -4.07 -25.22 2.44
N PHE A 236 -3.84 -23.92 2.43
CA PHE A 236 -2.54 -23.33 2.73
C PHE A 236 -2.07 -23.67 4.15
N MET A 237 -2.92 -23.57 5.17
CA MET A 237 -2.59 -23.92 6.56
C MET A 237 -2.17 -25.40 6.71
N ARG A 238 -2.67 -26.32 5.86
CA ARG A 238 -2.29 -27.73 5.88
C ARG A 238 -0.91 -27.99 5.26
N ASP A 239 -0.57 -27.24 4.22
CA ASP A 239 0.69 -27.35 3.47
C ASP A 239 1.17 -25.94 3.06
N PRO A 240 1.78 -25.16 4.00
CA PRO A 240 2.12 -23.78 3.73
C PRO A 240 3.13 -23.61 2.59
N VAL A 241 4.18 -24.42 2.54
CA VAL A 241 5.23 -24.30 1.52
C VAL A 241 4.70 -24.67 0.14
N GLY A 242 3.98 -25.79 0.02
CA GLY A 242 3.45 -26.25 -1.27
C GLY A 242 2.25 -25.45 -1.76
N ARG A 243 1.55 -24.69 -0.89
CA ARG A 243 0.31 -23.98 -1.23
C ARG A 243 0.41 -22.46 -1.18
N ALA A 244 1.53 -21.86 -0.76
CA ALA A 244 1.72 -20.41 -0.76
C ALA A 244 1.44 -19.80 -2.13
N LEU A 245 2.01 -20.35 -3.19
CA LEU A 245 1.77 -19.91 -4.56
C LEU A 245 0.29 -20.03 -4.96
N SER A 246 -0.37 -21.11 -4.57
CA SER A 246 -1.80 -21.31 -4.86
C SER A 246 -2.68 -20.27 -4.15
N LEU A 247 -2.40 -19.95 -2.88
CA LEU A 247 -3.11 -18.90 -2.15
C LEU A 247 -2.82 -17.51 -2.76
N SER A 248 -1.58 -17.25 -3.17
CA SER A 248 -1.24 -16.02 -3.89
C SER A 248 -2.00 -15.89 -5.21
N ALA A 249 -2.08 -16.96 -6.00
CA ALA A 249 -2.71 -16.94 -7.32
C ALA A 249 -4.25 -16.83 -7.29
N PHE A 250 -4.90 -17.45 -6.31
CA PHE A 250 -6.37 -17.53 -6.28
C PHE A 250 -7.02 -16.84 -5.08
N GLY A 251 -6.34 -16.74 -3.94
CA GLY A 251 -6.87 -16.12 -2.73
C GLY A 251 -6.61 -14.60 -2.69
N VAL A 252 -5.43 -14.16 -3.10
CA VAL A 252 -5.11 -12.73 -3.16
C VAL A 252 -6.01 -11.95 -4.12
N PRO A 253 -6.35 -12.44 -5.34
CA PRO A 253 -7.32 -11.76 -6.18
C PRO A 253 -8.69 -11.52 -5.53
N LEU A 254 -9.15 -12.42 -4.66
CA LEU A 254 -10.41 -12.21 -3.93
C LEU A 254 -10.30 -11.08 -2.90
N LEU A 255 -9.16 -10.97 -2.19
CA LEU A 255 -8.89 -9.84 -1.30
C LEU A 255 -8.82 -8.52 -2.09
N VAL A 256 -8.10 -8.54 -3.20
CA VAL A 256 -7.93 -7.38 -4.09
C VAL A 256 -9.26 -6.96 -4.74
N ALA A 257 -10.16 -7.91 -5.03
CA ALA A 257 -11.53 -7.59 -5.42
C ALA A 257 -12.29 -6.89 -4.28
N GLY A 258 -12.11 -7.33 -3.04
CA GLY A 258 -12.69 -6.70 -1.85
C GLY A 258 -12.26 -5.23 -1.68
N MET A 259 -11.01 -4.89 -2.02
CA MET A 259 -10.53 -3.50 -2.06
C MET A 259 -11.37 -2.65 -3.01
N MET A 260 -11.59 -3.11 -4.23
CA MET A 260 -12.37 -2.38 -5.22
C MET A 260 -13.86 -2.28 -4.84
N VAL A 261 -14.43 -3.36 -4.30
CA VAL A 261 -15.80 -3.34 -3.76
C VAL A 261 -15.93 -2.27 -2.67
N SER A 262 -14.96 -2.16 -1.77
CA SER A 262 -14.95 -1.15 -0.71
C SER A 262 -14.75 0.27 -1.26
N ALA A 263 -13.96 0.43 -2.31
CA ALA A 263 -13.78 1.70 -3.01
C ALA A 263 -15.09 2.19 -3.66
N PHE A 264 -15.81 1.29 -4.34
CA PHE A 264 -17.15 1.59 -4.89
C PHE A 264 -18.19 1.82 -3.79
N ALA A 265 -18.09 1.11 -2.66
CA ALA A 265 -18.95 1.33 -1.52
C ALA A 265 -18.87 2.79 -1.04
N TRP A 266 -17.67 3.30 -0.85
CA TRP A 266 -17.44 4.68 -0.44
C TRP A 266 -17.84 5.69 -1.50
N ARG A 267 -17.52 5.44 -2.76
CA ARG A 267 -17.96 6.27 -3.90
C ARG A 267 -19.48 6.48 -3.92
N ASN A 268 -20.25 5.44 -3.61
CA ASN A 268 -21.72 5.43 -3.66
C ASN A 268 -22.36 5.67 -2.27
N ALA A 269 -21.58 6.11 -1.28
CA ALA A 269 -22.10 6.35 0.06
C ALA A 269 -23.17 7.46 0.05
N PRO A 270 -24.29 7.27 0.77
CA PRO A 270 -25.36 8.26 0.86
C PRO A 270 -24.86 9.58 1.44
N GLN A 271 -25.37 10.71 0.95
CA GLN A 271 -24.93 12.06 1.38
C GLN A 271 -25.05 12.31 2.89
N HIS A 272 -26.04 11.70 3.55
CA HIS A 272 -26.18 11.85 5.01
C HIS A 272 -25.02 11.23 5.81
N VAL A 273 -24.34 10.23 5.25
CA VAL A 273 -23.10 9.65 5.84
C VAL A 273 -21.95 10.63 5.68
N LEU A 274 -21.91 11.33 4.55
CA LEU A 274 -20.86 12.32 4.23
C LEU A 274 -21.01 13.60 5.05
N THR A 275 -22.26 14.04 5.34
CA THR A 275 -22.55 15.30 6.05
C THR A 275 -22.54 15.18 7.57
N SER A 276 -22.80 13.99 8.13
CA SER A 276 -22.83 13.81 9.60
C SER A 276 -21.45 14.07 10.25
N GLN A 277 -20.38 14.03 9.50
CA GLN A 277 -19.02 14.26 9.99
C GLN A 277 -18.50 15.69 9.78
N ALA A 278 -19.05 16.44 8.84
CA ALA A 278 -18.76 17.88 8.75
C ALA A 278 -19.18 18.60 10.05
N ASN A 279 -20.15 18.04 10.77
CA ASN A 279 -20.65 18.58 12.03
C ASN A 279 -20.00 17.96 13.29
N ALA A 280 -19.14 16.93 13.14
CA ALA A 280 -18.52 16.22 14.27
C ALA A 280 -17.07 16.64 14.56
N ILE A 281 -16.50 17.60 13.84
CA ILE A 281 -15.16 18.15 14.11
C ILE A 281 -15.27 19.64 14.51
N PRO A 282 -15.61 19.96 15.77
CA PRO A 282 -15.62 21.35 16.24
C PRO A 282 -14.42 21.68 17.12
N PHE A 283 -13.18 21.26 16.82
CA PHE A 283 -12.10 21.56 17.77
C PHE A 283 -10.82 22.21 17.21
N SER A 284 -10.66 22.40 15.92
CA SER A 284 -9.44 23.02 15.38
C SER A 284 -9.65 24.32 14.59
N PHE A 285 -10.89 24.67 14.22
CA PHE A 285 -11.16 25.88 13.43
C PHE A 285 -11.46 27.11 14.30
N SER A 286 -11.93 26.92 15.54
CA SER A 286 -12.27 28.01 16.46
C SER A 286 -11.04 28.77 16.98
N ILE A 287 -9.90 28.09 17.17
CA ILE A 287 -8.68 28.71 17.68
C ILE A 287 -7.99 29.59 16.61
N ALA A 288 -8.05 29.17 15.35
CA ALA A 288 -7.46 29.97 14.26
C ALA A 288 -8.27 31.23 13.97
N GLN A 289 -9.60 31.17 14.04
CA GLN A 289 -10.46 32.37 13.89
C GLN A 289 -10.34 33.30 15.08
N SER A 290 -10.29 32.81 16.31
CA SER A 290 -10.12 33.68 17.50
C SER A 290 -8.75 34.37 17.55
N LEU A 291 -7.70 33.74 17.01
CA LEU A 291 -6.37 34.35 16.89
C LEU A 291 -6.30 35.37 15.76
N GLN A 292 -7.09 35.21 14.70
CA GLN A 292 -7.17 36.15 13.59
C GLN A 292 -7.99 37.38 13.96
N GLU A 293 -9.09 37.21 14.69
CA GLU A 293 -9.88 38.34 15.24
C GLU A 293 -9.11 39.14 16.30
N GLN A 294 -8.31 38.49 17.15
CA GLN A 294 -7.42 39.16 18.11
C GLN A 294 -6.27 39.92 17.45
N SER A 295 -5.81 39.45 16.27
CA SER A 295 -4.79 40.16 15.49
C SER A 295 -5.31 41.42 14.81
N HIS A 296 -6.54 41.41 14.32
CA HIS A 296 -7.19 42.62 13.72
C HIS A 296 -7.57 43.65 14.76
N ALA A 297 -8.02 43.24 15.96
CA ALA A 297 -8.37 44.17 17.05
C ALA A 297 -7.17 44.90 17.69
N LYS A 298 -5.91 44.44 17.42
CA LYS A 298 -4.66 45.10 17.88
C LYS A 298 -4.05 46.07 16.87
N LEU A 299 -4.59 46.15 15.66
CA LEU A 299 -4.11 47.06 14.62
C LEU A 299 -4.94 48.33 14.51
N ASP A 300 -6.07 48.43 15.26
CA ASP A 300 -6.97 49.57 15.28
C ASP A 300 -6.89 50.36 16.60
N LEU A 301 -5.85 50.24 17.39
CA LEU A 301 -5.48 51.03 18.56
C LEU A 301 -4.07 51.58 18.38
#